data_f5bf51c006b4f93537b4b3590f5600e2
#
_entry.id   f5bf51c006b4f93537b4b3590f5600e2
#
_cell.length_a   1.000
_cell.length_b   1.000
_cell.length_c   1.000
_cell.angle_alpha   90.00
_cell.angle_beta   90.00
_cell.angle_gamma   90.00
#
_symmetry.space_group_name_H-M   'P 1'
#
loop_
_entity.id
_entity.type
_entity.pdbx_description
1 polymer ?
#
loop_
_entity_poly.entity_id
_entity_poly.type
_entity_poly.pdbx_seq_one_letter_code
_entity_poly.pdbx_strand_id
1 'polypeptide(L)'
;VLTIHHPDASAQATQANTYGADLFIALEIRPERSAVCHFQGEHYLSPVGSLLAEKLVVELSQYFPDIKNKGMALRILRETQMPTVLCRFDSANTLVRSNQLIASSICTAINNALWKGFVS
;
A
#
# COMPACT_ATOMS: atom_id res chain seq x y z
N VAL A 1 -16.15 -1.34 0.83
CA VAL A 1 -14.82 -1.44 0.18
C VAL A 1 -15.01 -1.46 -1.33
N LEU A 2 -14.34 -0.56 -2.02
CA LEU A 2 -14.30 -0.55 -3.48
C LEU A 2 -13.10 -1.33 -3.97
N THR A 3 -13.30 -2.25 -4.90
CA THR A 3 -12.21 -2.94 -5.58
C THR A 3 -12.06 -2.37 -6.99
N ILE A 4 -10.83 -1.95 -7.34
CA ILE A 4 -10.53 -1.33 -8.63
C ILE A 4 -9.68 -2.28 -9.45
N HIS A 5 -10.13 -2.60 -10.66
CA HIS A 5 -9.40 -3.43 -11.62
C HIS A 5 -9.15 -2.62 -12.89
N HIS A 6 -8.03 -1.93 -12.94
CA HIS A 6 -7.64 -1.16 -14.12
C HIS A 6 -6.12 -1.15 -14.24
N PRO A 7 -5.56 -1.32 -15.45
CA PRO A 7 -4.10 -1.34 -15.62
C PRO A 7 -3.44 0.04 -15.52
N ASP A 8 -4.19 1.12 -15.74
CA ASP A 8 -3.62 2.47 -15.73
C ASP A 8 -3.69 3.10 -14.34
N ALA A 9 -2.54 3.58 -13.84
CA ALA A 9 -2.45 4.18 -12.52
C ALA A 9 -3.30 5.44 -12.37
N SER A 10 -3.34 6.30 -13.39
CA SER A 10 -4.16 7.52 -13.36
C SER A 10 -5.65 7.20 -13.28
N ALA A 11 -6.11 6.17 -14.00
CA ALA A 11 -7.50 5.74 -13.94
C ALA A 11 -7.84 5.16 -12.57
N GLN A 12 -6.93 4.38 -11.97
CA GLN A 12 -7.11 3.87 -10.62
C GLN A 12 -7.24 5.02 -9.61
N ALA A 13 -6.36 6.01 -9.69
CA ALA A 13 -6.41 7.18 -8.80
C ALA A 13 -7.72 7.96 -8.98
N THR A 14 -8.17 8.16 -10.22
CA THR A 14 -9.43 8.85 -10.50
C THR A 14 -10.61 8.11 -9.89
N GLN A 15 -10.66 6.80 -10.01
CA GLN A 15 -11.74 6.00 -9.43
C GLN A 15 -11.75 6.08 -7.90
N ALA A 16 -10.58 5.98 -7.26
CA ALA A 16 -10.46 6.10 -5.82
C ALA A 16 -10.89 7.50 -5.33
N ASN A 17 -10.45 8.55 -6.02
CA ASN A 17 -10.79 9.93 -5.68
C ASN A 17 -12.30 10.17 -5.84
N THR A 18 -12.89 9.70 -6.93
CA THR A 18 -14.33 9.85 -7.20
C THR A 18 -15.17 9.11 -6.16
N TYR A 19 -14.74 7.92 -5.76
CA TYR A 19 -15.39 7.15 -4.71
C TYR A 19 -15.28 7.85 -3.35
N GLY A 20 -14.24 8.65 -3.13
CA GLY A 20 -14.01 9.32 -1.85
C GLY A 20 -13.48 8.36 -0.80
N ALA A 21 -12.60 7.46 -1.18
CA ALA A 21 -12.00 6.51 -0.25
C ALA A 21 -11.19 7.22 0.83
N ASP A 22 -11.22 6.69 2.04
CA ASP A 22 -10.41 7.19 3.16
C ASP A 22 -8.97 6.66 3.10
N LEU A 23 -8.76 5.57 2.41
CA LEU A 23 -7.49 4.90 2.27
C LEU A 23 -7.47 4.11 0.97
N PHE A 24 -6.33 4.11 0.29
CA PHE A 24 -6.14 3.33 -0.94
C PHE A 24 -4.92 2.42 -0.77
N ILE A 25 -5.13 1.12 -0.96
CA ILE A 25 -4.05 0.13 -1.01
C ILE A 25 -3.99 -0.43 -2.42
N ALA A 26 -2.91 -0.14 -3.12
CA ALA A 26 -2.67 -0.67 -4.46
C ALA A 26 -1.74 -1.88 -4.37
N LEU A 27 -1.97 -2.89 -5.19
CA LEU A 27 -1.18 -4.12 -5.22
C LEU A 27 -0.60 -4.30 -6.62
N GLU A 28 0.66 -4.68 -6.68
CA GLU A 28 1.38 -4.86 -7.94
C GLU A 28 2.33 -6.05 -7.81
N ILE A 29 2.47 -6.83 -8.89
CA ILE A 29 3.50 -7.86 -8.97
C ILE A 29 4.69 -7.26 -9.71
N ARG A 30 5.86 -7.31 -9.06
CA ARG A 30 7.10 -6.84 -9.66
C ARG A 30 8.23 -7.84 -9.34
N PRO A 31 8.59 -8.71 -10.28
CA PRO A 31 9.44 -9.88 -10.00
C PRO A 31 10.80 -9.58 -9.37
N GLU A 32 11.30 -8.36 -9.49
CA GLU A 32 12.64 -8.06 -9.02
C GLU A 32 12.74 -7.72 -7.55
N ARG A 33 11.71 -7.09 -6.97
CA ARG A 33 11.76 -6.61 -5.58
C ARG A 33 10.39 -6.47 -4.95
N SER A 34 10.32 -6.87 -3.69
CA SER A 34 9.16 -6.55 -2.85
C SER A 34 9.39 -5.22 -2.14
N ALA A 35 8.35 -4.39 -2.08
CA ALA A 35 8.41 -3.10 -1.40
C ALA A 35 7.02 -2.63 -1.03
N VAL A 36 6.92 -1.81 0.02
CA VAL A 36 5.73 -1.01 0.28
C VAL A 36 6.13 0.45 0.05
N CYS A 37 5.49 1.07 -0.93
CA CYS A 37 5.81 2.41 -1.36
C CYS A 37 4.80 3.41 -0.81
N HIS A 38 5.28 4.51 -0.25
CA HIS A 38 4.46 5.64 0.18
C HIS A 38 4.94 6.90 -0.54
N PHE A 39 4.08 7.92 -0.60
CA PHE A 39 4.46 9.15 -1.29
C PHE A 39 5.54 9.89 -0.53
N GLN A 40 6.62 10.18 -1.22
CA GLN A 40 7.68 11.08 -0.77
C GLN A 40 8.17 11.89 -1.96
N GLY A 41 7.88 13.17 -1.95
CA GLY A 41 8.38 14.12 -2.92
C GLY A 41 9.58 14.88 -2.36
N GLU A 42 9.99 15.92 -3.08
CA GLU A 42 11.15 16.73 -2.71
C GLU A 42 10.95 17.48 -1.38
N HIS A 43 9.71 17.95 -1.14
CA HIS A 43 9.38 18.78 0.03
C HIS A 43 8.26 18.23 0.89
N TYR A 44 7.78 17.01 0.62
CA TYR A 44 6.63 16.47 1.33
C TYR A 44 6.72 14.95 1.46
N LEU A 45 6.42 14.47 2.65
CA LEU A 45 6.27 13.06 2.96
C LEU A 45 4.85 12.84 3.50
N SER A 46 4.13 11.85 2.97
CA SER A 46 2.82 11.50 3.51
C SER A 46 2.98 10.86 4.90
N PRO A 47 2.55 11.51 5.99
CA PRO A 47 2.73 10.95 7.35
C PRO A 47 1.95 9.64 7.54
N VAL A 48 0.70 9.61 7.12
CA VAL A 48 -0.15 8.42 7.25
C VAL A 48 0.33 7.31 6.32
N GLY A 49 0.68 7.66 5.09
CA GLY A 49 1.22 6.70 4.12
C GLY A 49 2.51 6.07 4.62
N SER A 50 3.41 6.87 5.17
CA SER A 50 4.67 6.39 5.72
C SER A 50 4.47 5.45 6.90
N LEU A 51 3.59 5.82 7.83
CA LEU A 51 3.28 4.98 8.99
C LEU A 51 2.63 3.67 8.57
N LEU A 52 1.67 3.71 7.66
CA LEU A 52 1.01 2.52 7.15
C LEU A 52 2.02 1.60 6.44
N ALA A 53 2.91 2.17 5.63
CA ALA A 53 3.95 1.41 4.95
C ALA A 53 4.87 0.70 5.95
N GLU A 54 5.24 1.38 7.03
CA GLU A 54 6.05 0.78 8.10
C GLU A 54 5.35 -0.43 8.72
N LYS A 55 4.06 -0.29 9.04
CA LYS A 55 3.29 -1.39 9.64
C LYS A 55 3.08 -2.55 8.65
N LEU A 56 2.87 -2.23 7.38
CA LEU A 56 2.74 -3.25 6.35
C LEU A 56 4.03 -4.05 6.17
N VAL A 57 5.18 -3.40 6.19
CA VAL A 57 6.47 -4.11 6.09
C VAL A 57 6.64 -5.08 7.25
N VAL A 58 6.31 -4.67 8.47
CA VAL A 58 6.39 -5.55 9.64
C VAL A 58 5.55 -6.80 9.43
N GLU A 59 4.30 -6.64 9.00
CA GLU A 59 3.38 -7.78 8.82
C GLU A 59 3.71 -8.65 7.61
N LEU A 60 4.13 -8.03 6.50
CA LEU A 60 4.36 -8.75 5.24
C LEU A 60 5.74 -9.39 5.15
N SER A 61 6.68 -9.02 6.02
CA SER A 61 8.04 -9.58 6.00
C SER A 61 8.07 -11.09 6.25
N GLN A 62 7.04 -11.66 6.89
CA GLN A 62 6.94 -13.11 7.08
C GLN A 62 6.72 -13.87 5.76
N TYR A 63 6.20 -13.21 4.71
CA TYR A 63 5.96 -13.82 3.40
C TYR A 63 6.92 -13.32 2.34
N PHE A 64 7.43 -12.12 2.52
CA PHE A 64 8.36 -11.45 1.60
C PHE A 64 9.54 -10.90 2.42
N PRO A 65 10.53 -11.76 2.74
CA PRO A 65 11.60 -11.38 3.70
C PRO A 65 12.40 -10.15 3.30
N ASP A 66 12.50 -9.86 2.00
CA ASP A 66 13.26 -8.72 1.49
C ASP A 66 12.42 -7.46 1.28
N ILE A 67 11.15 -7.48 1.71
CA ILE A 67 10.26 -6.32 1.53
C ILE A 67 10.80 -5.12 2.30
N LYS A 68 10.77 -3.95 1.64
CA LYS A 68 11.28 -2.71 2.21
C LYS A 68 10.25 -1.59 2.09
N ASN A 69 10.31 -0.66 3.04
CA ASN A 69 9.54 0.56 2.99
C ASN A 69 10.30 1.59 2.15
N LYS A 70 9.66 2.11 1.10
CA LYS A 70 10.28 3.08 0.20
C LYS A 70 9.41 4.31 0.01
N GLY A 71 10.02 5.49 0.17
CA GLY A 71 9.41 6.75 -0.24
C GLY A 71 9.65 6.98 -1.72
N MET A 72 8.58 7.23 -2.47
CA MET A 72 8.65 7.41 -3.92
C MET A 72 7.58 8.40 -4.39
N ALA A 73 7.85 9.08 -5.51
CA ALA A 73 6.90 10.01 -6.12
C ALA A 73 6.20 9.37 -7.33
N LEU A 74 5.67 8.17 -7.12
CA LEU A 74 4.96 7.44 -8.16
C LEU A 74 3.62 8.09 -8.49
N ARG A 75 3.15 7.94 -9.75
CA ARG A 75 1.90 8.54 -10.20
C ARG A 75 0.70 8.13 -9.35
N ILE A 76 0.56 6.83 -9.05
CA ILE A 76 -0.55 6.34 -8.23
C ILE A 76 -0.55 6.97 -6.83
N LEU A 77 0.61 7.28 -6.28
CA LEU A 77 0.75 7.90 -4.96
C LEU A 77 0.53 9.41 -5.03
N ARG A 78 0.91 10.05 -6.14
CA ARG A 78 0.83 11.49 -6.32
C ARG A 78 -0.57 11.97 -6.67
N GLU A 79 -1.30 11.19 -7.49
CA GLU A 79 -2.60 11.61 -8.02
C GLU A 79 -3.77 11.27 -7.09
N THR A 80 -3.58 10.48 -6.05
CA THR A 80 -4.62 10.15 -5.08
C THR A 80 -4.77 11.24 -4.03
N GLN A 81 -6.02 11.50 -3.61
CA GLN A 81 -6.38 12.54 -2.63
C GLN A 81 -6.44 12.01 -1.20
N MET A 82 -6.28 10.72 -1.00
CA MET A 82 -6.28 10.07 0.31
C MET A 82 -4.92 9.42 0.55
N PRO A 83 -4.62 9.03 1.81
CA PRO A 83 -3.42 8.25 2.07
C PRO A 83 -3.41 6.98 1.21
N THR A 84 -2.30 6.75 0.52
CA THR A 84 -2.17 5.65 -0.45
C THR A 84 -0.81 4.99 -0.26
N VAL A 85 -0.82 3.67 -0.30
CA VAL A 85 0.40 2.87 -0.37
C VAL A 85 0.30 1.91 -1.55
N LEU A 86 1.45 1.61 -2.16
CA LEU A 86 1.57 0.61 -3.21
C LEU A 86 2.40 -0.55 -2.68
N CYS A 87 1.78 -1.73 -2.59
CA CYS A 87 2.47 -2.94 -2.21
C CYS A 87 2.95 -3.66 -3.47
N ARG A 88 4.26 -3.79 -3.62
CA ARG A 88 4.90 -4.54 -4.71
C ARG A 88 5.35 -5.87 -4.18
N PHE A 89 4.95 -6.95 -4.84
CA PHE A 89 5.31 -8.31 -4.45
C PHE A 89 6.14 -8.95 -5.55
N ASP A 90 7.27 -9.56 -5.17
CA ASP A 90 8.20 -10.18 -6.12
C ASP A 90 7.78 -11.57 -6.55
N SER A 91 6.76 -12.16 -5.92
CA SER A 91 6.30 -13.51 -6.21
C SER A 91 4.79 -13.57 -6.28
N ALA A 92 4.26 -13.74 -7.50
CA ALA A 92 2.84 -14.01 -7.70
C ALA A 92 2.44 -15.33 -7.02
N ASN A 93 3.31 -16.33 -7.06
CA ASN A 93 3.07 -17.63 -6.46
C ASN A 93 2.87 -17.53 -4.93
N THR A 94 3.73 -16.79 -4.25
CA THR A 94 3.58 -16.56 -2.81
C THR A 94 2.29 -15.80 -2.50
N LEU A 95 1.97 -14.80 -3.30
CA LEU A 95 0.74 -14.02 -3.12
C LEU A 95 -0.50 -14.88 -3.23
N VAL A 96 -0.56 -15.76 -4.25
CA VAL A 96 -1.71 -16.66 -4.47
C VAL A 96 -1.80 -17.72 -3.36
N ARG A 97 -0.68 -18.34 -3.02
CA ARG A 97 -0.66 -19.44 -2.03
C ARG A 97 -1.00 -18.97 -0.62
N SER A 98 -0.65 -17.75 -0.28
CA SER A 98 -0.85 -17.20 1.06
C SER A 98 -1.84 -16.03 1.07
N ASN A 99 -2.74 -15.95 0.10
CA ASN A 99 -3.59 -14.78 -0.09
C ASN A 99 -4.43 -14.41 1.14
N GLN A 100 -5.00 -15.39 1.83
CA GLN A 100 -5.81 -15.12 3.03
C GLN A 100 -4.96 -14.59 4.18
N LEU A 101 -3.78 -15.14 4.38
CA LEU A 101 -2.86 -14.70 5.42
C LEU A 101 -2.32 -13.30 5.12
N ILE A 102 -2.01 -13.04 3.86
CA ILE A 102 -1.55 -11.72 3.42
C ILE A 102 -2.66 -10.68 3.60
N ALA A 103 -3.89 -11.00 3.20
CA ALA A 103 -5.03 -10.11 3.40
C ALA A 103 -5.25 -9.81 4.89
N SER A 104 -5.16 -10.82 5.75
CA SER A 104 -5.26 -10.65 7.20
C SER A 104 -4.14 -9.76 7.74
N SER A 105 -2.92 -9.95 7.25
CA SER A 105 -1.77 -9.13 7.63
C SER A 105 -1.95 -7.67 7.22
N ILE A 106 -2.50 -7.42 6.05
CA ILE A 106 -2.81 -6.06 5.58
C ILE A 106 -3.85 -5.42 6.52
N CYS A 107 -4.90 -6.14 6.87
CA CYS A 107 -5.91 -5.64 7.81
C CYS A 107 -5.31 -5.33 9.18
N THR A 108 -4.42 -6.19 9.68
CA THR A 108 -3.73 -5.96 10.95
C THR A 108 -2.87 -4.69 10.89
N ALA A 109 -2.15 -4.49 9.79
CA ALA A 109 -1.32 -3.30 9.60
C ALA A 109 -2.18 -2.03 9.57
N ILE A 110 -3.32 -2.07 8.89
CA ILE A 110 -4.25 -0.94 8.83
C ILE A 110 -4.75 -0.60 10.23
N ASN A 111 -5.19 -1.58 10.99
CA ASN A 111 -5.65 -1.37 12.35
C ASN A 111 -4.55 -0.77 13.23
N ASN A 112 -3.34 -1.29 13.13
CA ASN A 112 -2.22 -0.81 13.94
C ASN A 112 -1.80 0.62 13.56
N ALA A 113 -1.89 0.98 12.30
CA ALA A 113 -1.50 2.31 11.82
C ALA A 113 -2.58 3.35 12.10
N LEU A 114 -3.84 3.04 11.70
CA LEU A 114 -4.90 4.04 11.68
C LEU A 114 -5.66 4.10 13.01
N TRP A 115 -6.00 2.96 13.58
CA TRP A 115 -6.75 2.93 14.82
C TRP A 115 -5.97 3.55 15.98
N LYS A 116 -4.71 3.13 16.15
CA LYS A 116 -3.85 3.68 17.22
C LYS A 116 -3.54 5.17 17.00
N GLY A 117 -3.46 5.59 15.75
CA GLY A 117 -3.25 6.99 15.40
C GLY A 117 -4.44 7.89 15.75
N PHE A 118 -5.65 7.33 15.76
CA PHE A 118 -6.86 8.09 16.05
C PHE A 118 -7.30 8.01 17.51
N VAL A 119 -6.91 6.99 18.24
CA VAL A 119 -7.39 6.74 19.60
C VAL A 119 -6.35 7.12 20.66
N SER A 120 -5.11 7.15 20.26
CA SER A 120 -4.03 7.59 21.15
C SER A 120 -3.97 9.11 21.18
#